data_96119fd4a597c48253606f4ef951c21e
#
_entry.id   96119fd4a597c48253606f4ef951c21e
#
_cell.length_a   1.000
_cell.length_b   1.000
_cell.length_c   1.000
_cell.angle_alpha   90.00
_cell.angle_beta   90.00
_cell.angle_gamma   90.00
#
_symmetry.space_group_name_H-M   'P 1'
#
loop_
_entity.id
_entity.type
_entity.pdbx_description
1 polymer ?
#
loop_
_entity_poly.entity_id
_entity_poly.type
_entity_poly.pdbx_seq_one_letter_code
_entity_poly.pdbx_strand_id
1 'polypeptide(L)'
;TISVSDGDSLSIGLNGTGMSIDNATELGKIRGTGDINLLNGNIVVASGTTVSSSGNLTLGQSGGTITGQGALVLTGANGLTINSNTVSATGLLTLNATTGGISTPGTISLNATDGITINDAFASAGATTIDADSDNSSTGTFTLASALSTGNNTLSITAVDLALNSTLSSGTAGTTILSSQSTHTIGLGVASGNNMTLDNTDLGNITAGNLTIGDGTNGNIAVDGVLSANSDQFGLLTL
;
A
#
# COMPACT_ATOMS: atom_id res chain seq x y z
N THR A 1 -1.98 25.77 -8.54
CA THR A 1 -2.63 24.86 -7.57
C THR A 1 -4.09 24.71 -7.95
N ILE A 2 -4.57 23.48 -8.07
CA ILE A 2 -5.98 23.15 -8.23
C ILE A 2 -6.41 22.57 -6.89
N SER A 3 -7.39 23.18 -6.22
CA SER A 3 -7.96 22.67 -4.98
C SER A 3 -9.44 22.40 -5.18
N VAL A 4 -9.88 21.20 -4.85
CA VAL A 4 -11.29 20.82 -4.81
C VAL A 4 -11.58 20.33 -3.40
N SER A 5 -12.53 20.99 -2.74
CA SER A 5 -12.90 20.67 -1.37
C SER A 5 -14.41 20.88 -1.21
N ASP A 6 -15.14 19.80 -1.08
CA ASP A 6 -16.52 19.78 -0.66
C ASP A 6 -16.80 18.50 0.16
N GLY A 7 -17.98 18.40 0.76
CA GLY A 7 -18.38 17.22 1.53
C GLY A 7 -18.92 16.07 0.67
N ASP A 8 -19.01 16.27 -0.65
CA ASP A 8 -19.58 15.30 -1.58
C ASP A 8 -18.51 14.42 -2.23
N SER A 9 -18.95 13.46 -3.03
CA SER A 9 -18.05 12.58 -3.78
C SER A 9 -17.46 13.30 -4.98
N LEU A 10 -16.16 13.15 -5.19
CA LEU A 10 -15.48 13.53 -6.44
C LEU A 10 -15.27 12.27 -7.29
N SER A 11 -15.79 12.28 -8.52
CA SER A 11 -15.60 11.22 -9.49
C SER A 11 -14.62 11.67 -10.57
N ILE A 12 -13.57 10.91 -10.80
CA ILE A 12 -12.56 11.17 -11.84
C ILE A 12 -12.73 10.09 -12.92
N GLY A 13 -13.06 10.52 -14.14
CA GLY A 13 -13.26 9.63 -15.28
C GLY A 13 -14.62 8.93 -15.35
N LEU A 14 -15.64 9.41 -14.61
CA LEU A 14 -17.00 8.88 -14.60
C LEU A 14 -18.03 10.00 -14.81
N ASN A 15 -19.13 9.69 -15.50
CA ASN A 15 -20.29 10.58 -15.58
C ASN A 15 -21.02 10.58 -14.21
N GLY A 16 -20.90 11.66 -13.44
CA GLY A 16 -21.54 11.80 -12.13
C GLY A 16 -22.38 13.08 -12.02
N THR A 17 -23.26 13.13 -11.00
CA THR A 17 -23.93 14.36 -10.59
C THR A 17 -23.03 15.09 -9.58
N GLY A 18 -22.58 16.29 -9.92
CA GLY A 18 -21.62 17.06 -9.12
C GLY A 18 -20.45 17.51 -9.98
N MET A 19 -19.31 17.84 -9.35
CA MET A 19 -18.09 18.09 -10.09
C MET A 19 -17.53 16.73 -10.55
N SER A 20 -17.57 16.48 -11.82
CA SER A 20 -17.11 15.26 -12.45
C SER A 20 -15.93 15.58 -13.37
N ILE A 21 -14.86 14.82 -13.25
CA ILE A 21 -13.79 14.76 -14.24
C ILE A 21 -13.95 13.39 -14.91
N ASP A 22 -14.75 13.35 -15.97
CA ASP A 22 -15.33 12.11 -16.48
C ASP A 22 -14.70 11.58 -17.76
N ASN A 23 -13.65 12.22 -18.24
CA ASN A 23 -12.94 11.71 -19.40
C ASN A 23 -11.43 12.07 -19.39
N ALA A 24 -10.65 11.30 -20.13
CA ALA A 24 -9.20 11.47 -20.23
C ALA A 24 -8.76 12.87 -20.71
N THR A 25 -9.64 13.59 -21.43
CA THR A 25 -9.37 14.95 -21.90
C THR A 25 -9.46 15.96 -20.75
N GLU A 26 -10.38 15.79 -19.84
CA GLU A 26 -10.53 16.63 -18.64
C GLU A 26 -9.44 16.34 -17.61
N LEU A 27 -9.14 15.07 -17.39
CA LEU A 27 -8.01 14.65 -16.56
C LEU A 27 -6.67 15.16 -17.13
N GLY A 28 -6.54 15.20 -18.47
CA GLY A 28 -5.40 15.80 -19.14
C GLY A 28 -5.23 17.31 -18.86
N LYS A 29 -6.30 18.00 -18.48
CA LYS A 29 -6.28 19.42 -18.09
C LYS A 29 -5.92 19.64 -16.62
N ILE A 30 -6.05 18.62 -15.77
CA ILE A 30 -5.60 18.68 -14.36
C ILE A 30 -4.08 18.50 -14.27
N ARG A 31 -3.40 18.12 -15.32
CA ARG A 31 -1.92 18.11 -15.39
C ARG A 31 -1.37 19.52 -15.28
N GLY A 32 -1.29 20.02 -14.05
CA GLY A 32 -0.64 21.28 -13.75
C GLY A 32 0.87 21.12 -13.62
N THR A 33 1.62 22.19 -13.97
CA THR A 33 3.04 22.32 -13.62
C THR A 33 3.22 22.67 -12.14
N GLY A 34 2.37 22.20 -11.25
CA GLY A 34 2.36 22.54 -9.83
C GLY A 34 1.57 21.54 -8.99
N ASP A 35 1.31 21.93 -7.76
CA ASP A 35 0.60 21.08 -6.79
C ASP A 35 -0.86 20.87 -7.17
N ILE A 36 -1.35 19.66 -6.92
CA ILE A 36 -2.75 19.26 -7.06
C ILE A 36 -3.28 18.80 -5.70
N ASN A 37 -4.38 19.42 -5.28
CA ASN A 37 -5.08 19.02 -4.05
C ASN A 37 -6.52 18.63 -4.40
N LEU A 38 -6.88 17.38 -4.16
CA LEU A 38 -8.23 16.84 -4.30
C LEU A 38 -8.70 16.40 -2.91
N LEU A 39 -9.33 17.30 -2.16
CA LEU A 39 -9.61 17.15 -0.72
C LEU A 39 -11.05 16.72 -0.44
N ASN A 40 -11.57 15.78 -1.21
CA ASN A 40 -12.92 15.26 -1.05
C ASN A 40 -12.94 14.04 -0.12
N GLY A 41 -14.08 13.82 0.55
CA GLY A 41 -14.30 12.65 1.40
C GLY A 41 -14.24 11.34 0.65
N ASN A 42 -14.86 11.31 -0.55
CA ASN A 42 -14.81 10.15 -1.42
C ASN A 42 -14.30 10.54 -2.81
N ILE A 43 -13.27 9.88 -3.28
CA ILE A 43 -12.69 10.06 -4.62
C ILE A 43 -12.85 8.73 -5.36
N VAL A 44 -13.51 8.76 -6.50
CA VAL A 44 -13.65 7.58 -7.38
C VAL A 44 -12.88 7.83 -8.66
N VAL A 45 -11.98 6.91 -8.99
CA VAL A 45 -11.12 6.97 -10.19
C VAL A 45 -11.53 5.86 -11.14
N ALA A 46 -11.90 6.20 -12.37
CA ALA A 46 -12.28 5.22 -13.38
C ALA A 46 -11.10 4.31 -13.77
N SER A 47 -11.41 3.11 -14.24
CA SER A 47 -10.41 2.16 -14.74
C SER A 47 -9.55 2.79 -15.85
N GLY A 48 -8.25 2.48 -15.81
CA GLY A 48 -7.27 3.00 -16.78
C GLY A 48 -6.89 4.47 -16.60
N THR A 49 -7.31 5.09 -15.50
CA THR A 49 -7.01 6.49 -15.18
C THR A 49 -5.81 6.59 -14.22
N THR A 50 -4.86 7.47 -14.54
CA THR A 50 -3.75 7.84 -13.67
C THR A 50 -4.03 9.20 -13.04
N VAL A 51 -3.89 9.32 -11.73
CA VAL A 51 -3.94 10.60 -11.02
C VAL A 51 -2.51 11.05 -10.76
N SER A 52 -2.07 12.12 -11.42
CA SER A 52 -0.68 12.56 -11.33
C SER A 52 -0.52 14.07 -11.26
N SER A 53 0.49 14.50 -10.49
CA SER A 53 0.96 15.90 -10.41
C SER A 53 2.45 15.97 -10.69
N SER A 54 2.90 17.01 -11.39
CA SER A 54 4.32 17.32 -11.52
C SER A 54 4.90 18.04 -10.29
N GLY A 55 4.05 18.46 -9.36
CA GLY A 55 4.38 18.96 -8.03
C GLY A 55 3.98 17.95 -6.96
N ASN A 56 3.45 18.44 -5.87
CA ASN A 56 2.82 17.59 -4.83
C ASN A 56 1.42 17.18 -5.27
N LEU A 57 1.05 15.93 -4.93
CA LEU A 57 -0.32 15.44 -5.05
C LEU A 57 -0.87 15.18 -3.64
N THR A 58 -1.94 15.87 -3.27
CA THR A 58 -2.63 15.66 -2.00
C THR A 58 -4.04 15.16 -2.27
N LEU A 59 -4.40 14.02 -1.71
CA LEU A 59 -5.66 13.34 -1.98
C LEU A 59 -6.43 13.05 -0.69
N GLY A 60 -7.75 13.25 -0.78
CA GLY A 60 -8.70 12.85 0.23
C GLY A 60 -8.71 13.71 1.49
N GLN A 61 -9.51 13.28 2.45
CA GLN A 61 -9.61 13.85 3.79
C GLN A 61 -9.80 12.74 4.83
N SER A 62 -9.60 13.06 6.09
CA SER A 62 -9.77 12.12 7.20
C SER A 62 -11.16 11.48 7.19
N GLY A 63 -11.23 10.17 7.33
CA GLY A 63 -12.45 9.37 7.23
C GLY A 63 -12.89 9.06 5.79
N GLY A 64 -12.22 9.63 4.79
CA GLY A 64 -12.57 9.45 3.38
C GLY A 64 -11.99 8.19 2.74
N THR A 65 -12.42 7.95 1.50
CA THR A 65 -11.97 6.83 0.67
C THR A 65 -11.50 7.30 -0.70
N ILE A 66 -10.51 6.60 -1.26
CA ILE A 66 -10.10 6.70 -2.67
C ILE A 66 -10.33 5.33 -3.30
N THR A 67 -11.14 5.27 -4.36
CA THR A 67 -11.50 4.00 -5.00
C THR A 67 -11.15 4.02 -6.48
N GLY A 68 -10.28 3.13 -6.91
CA GLY A 68 -10.00 2.84 -8.31
C GLY A 68 -10.89 1.71 -8.84
N GLN A 69 -11.57 1.95 -9.96
CA GLN A 69 -12.42 0.95 -10.64
C GLN A 69 -11.60 0.10 -11.63
N GLY A 70 -10.44 -0.34 -11.25
CA GLY A 70 -9.45 -1.05 -12.03
C GLY A 70 -8.07 -0.82 -11.43
N ALA A 71 -7.01 -0.94 -12.21
CA ALA A 71 -5.69 -0.53 -11.78
C ALA A 71 -5.68 0.98 -11.45
N LEU A 72 -5.09 1.33 -10.31
CA LEU A 72 -5.01 2.71 -9.81
C LEU A 72 -3.54 3.13 -9.65
N VAL A 73 -3.15 4.20 -10.32
CA VAL A 73 -1.82 4.79 -10.19
C VAL A 73 -1.94 6.20 -9.63
N LEU A 74 -1.30 6.45 -8.49
CA LEU A 74 -1.22 7.75 -7.84
C LEU A 74 0.23 8.23 -7.87
N THR A 75 0.48 9.42 -8.44
CA THR A 75 1.84 9.95 -8.61
C THR A 75 1.91 11.42 -8.24
N GLY A 76 2.72 11.76 -7.24
CA GLY A 76 3.12 13.13 -6.95
C GLY A 76 4.61 13.28 -7.18
N ALA A 77 5.05 14.04 -8.22
CA ALA A 77 6.47 14.10 -8.58
C ALA A 77 7.35 14.64 -7.44
N ASN A 78 6.86 15.60 -6.66
CA ASN A 78 7.56 16.13 -5.47
C ASN A 78 7.15 15.45 -4.16
N GLY A 79 5.96 14.86 -4.11
CA GLY A 79 5.43 14.15 -2.94
C GLY A 79 3.98 13.74 -3.15
N LEU A 80 3.60 12.62 -2.54
CA LEU A 80 2.22 12.12 -2.51
C LEU A 80 1.73 12.12 -1.06
N THR A 81 0.68 12.88 -0.78
CA THR A 81 0.02 12.88 0.53
C THR A 81 -1.37 12.29 0.40
N ILE A 82 -1.66 11.25 1.18
CA ILE A 82 -2.96 10.59 1.22
C ILE A 82 -3.59 10.86 2.59
N ASN A 83 -4.60 11.72 2.62
CA ASN A 83 -5.35 12.06 3.84
C ASN A 83 -6.53 11.12 4.09
N SER A 84 -6.97 10.36 3.09
CA SER A 84 -8.02 9.35 3.24
C SER A 84 -7.56 8.19 4.11
N ASN A 85 -8.51 7.56 4.81
CA ASN A 85 -8.22 6.37 5.63
C ASN A 85 -8.21 5.07 4.82
N THR A 86 -8.73 5.09 3.61
CA THR A 86 -8.75 3.90 2.74
C THR A 86 -8.42 4.28 1.30
N VAL A 87 -7.57 3.49 0.68
CA VAL A 87 -7.34 3.48 -0.77
C VAL A 87 -7.61 2.06 -1.26
N SER A 88 -8.51 1.93 -2.23
CA SER A 88 -8.88 0.63 -2.80
C SER A 88 -8.74 0.64 -4.31
N ALA A 89 -8.30 -0.47 -4.90
CA ALA A 89 -8.26 -0.68 -6.35
C ALA A 89 -8.83 -2.07 -6.71
N THR A 90 -9.70 -2.15 -7.72
CA THR A 90 -10.14 -3.43 -8.28
C THR A 90 -9.17 -3.92 -9.36
N GLY A 91 -7.90 -3.83 -9.11
CA GLY A 91 -6.74 -4.15 -9.91
C GLY A 91 -5.47 -3.84 -9.14
N LEU A 92 -4.35 -3.61 -9.82
CA LEU A 92 -3.09 -3.23 -9.20
C LEU A 92 -3.15 -1.78 -8.65
N LEU A 93 -2.74 -1.59 -7.40
CA LEU A 93 -2.51 -0.26 -6.81
C LEU A 93 -1.02 0.10 -6.90
N THR A 94 -0.70 1.24 -7.50
CA THR A 94 0.68 1.74 -7.57
C THR A 94 0.78 3.13 -6.96
N LEU A 95 1.70 3.32 -6.03
CA LEU A 95 1.98 4.59 -5.36
C LEU A 95 3.39 5.07 -5.71
N ASN A 96 3.48 6.31 -6.20
CA ASN A 96 4.74 6.94 -6.62
C ASN A 96 4.89 8.35 -6.04
N ALA A 97 6.15 8.69 -5.66
CA ALA A 97 6.55 10.03 -5.25
C ALA A 97 8.03 10.23 -5.54
N THR A 98 8.37 10.78 -6.70
CA THR A 98 9.73 10.75 -7.25
C THR A 98 10.80 11.37 -6.34
N THR A 99 10.50 12.40 -5.57
CA THR A 99 11.50 13.10 -4.73
C THR A 99 11.10 13.29 -3.28
N GLY A 100 9.81 13.47 -2.96
CA GLY A 100 9.35 13.87 -1.63
C GLY A 100 8.77 12.75 -0.77
N GLY A 101 8.67 11.54 -1.32
CA GLY A 101 8.08 10.39 -0.64
C GLY A 101 6.56 10.43 -0.55
N ILE A 102 6.00 9.36 0.01
CA ILE A 102 4.57 9.15 0.21
C ILE A 102 4.28 9.30 1.69
N SER A 103 3.28 10.08 2.05
CA SER A 103 2.91 10.32 3.45
C SER A 103 1.43 10.12 3.70
N THR A 104 1.10 9.57 4.87
CA THR A 104 -0.26 9.50 5.38
C THR A 104 -0.28 10.05 6.82
N PRO A 105 -1.12 11.05 7.12
CA PRO A 105 -1.10 11.70 8.43
C PRO A 105 -1.78 10.89 9.54
N GLY A 106 -2.34 9.72 9.23
CA GLY A 106 -3.05 8.88 10.18
C GLY A 106 -3.12 7.42 9.75
N THR A 107 -4.06 6.70 10.32
CA THR A 107 -4.34 5.31 9.96
C THR A 107 -4.73 5.19 8.49
N ILE A 108 -4.17 4.21 7.80
CA ILE A 108 -4.44 3.94 6.39
C ILE A 108 -4.68 2.46 6.14
N SER A 109 -5.62 2.16 5.25
CA SER A 109 -5.82 0.83 4.65
C SER A 109 -5.62 0.93 3.15
N LEU A 110 -4.71 0.15 2.62
CA LEU A 110 -4.42 0.00 1.19
C LEU A 110 -4.93 -1.38 0.75
N ASN A 111 -5.90 -1.42 -0.16
CA ASN A 111 -6.51 -2.65 -0.63
C ASN A 111 -6.42 -2.74 -2.15
N ALA A 112 -6.04 -3.89 -2.68
CA ALA A 112 -6.02 -4.13 -4.12
C ALA A 112 -6.30 -5.61 -4.44
N THR A 113 -6.93 -5.89 -5.58
CA THR A 113 -7.20 -7.27 -5.97
C THR A 113 -6.00 -7.93 -6.66
N ASP A 114 -5.17 -7.16 -7.37
CA ASP A 114 -4.09 -7.71 -8.21
C ASP A 114 -2.68 -7.29 -7.74
N GLY A 115 -2.55 -6.84 -6.49
CA GLY A 115 -1.28 -6.46 -5.90
C GLY A 115 -1.16 -4.98 -5.55
N ILE A 116 -0.16 -4.68 -4.73
CA ILE A 116 0.18 -3.31 -4.32
C ILE A 116 1.68 -3.09 -4.54
N THR A 117 2.01 -2.02 -5.24
CA THR A 117 3.40 -1.59 -5.43
C THR A 117 3.61 -0.20 -4.83
N ILE A 118 4.58 -0.11 -3.93
CA ILE A 118 5.05 1.16 -3.35
C ILE A 118 6.47 1.41 -3.86
N ASN A 119 6.60 2.38 -4.77
CA ASN A 119 7.88 2.63 -5.45
C ASN A 119 8.80 3.59 -4.69
N ASP A 120 8.24 4.45 -3.85
CA ASP A 120 8.99 5.49 -3.16
C ASP A 120 8.79 5.40 -1.64
N ALA A 121 9.65 6.09 -0.87
CA ALA A 121 9.61 6.05 0.58
C ALA A 121 8.21 6.38 1.12
N PHE A 122 7.67 5.49 1.94
CA PHE A 122 6.33 5.59 2.51
C PHE A 122 6.40 5.82 4.03
N ALA A 123 5.80 6.89 4.49
CA ALA A 123 5.71 7.22 5.90
C ALA A 123 4.25 7.35 6.35
N SER A 124 3.82 6.51 7.29
CA SER A 124 2.51 6.61 7.92
C SER A 124 2.66 7.10 9.36
N ALA A 125 1.79 8.02 9.76
CA ALA A 125 1.69 8.47 11.16
C ALA A 125 0.66 7.67 11.99
N GLY A 126 0.12 6.59 11.43
CA GLY A 126 -0.85 5.71 12.11
C GLY A 126 -0.70 4.26 11.72
N ALA A 127 -1.57 3.42 12.29
CA ALA A 127 -1.65 2.01 11.93
C ALA A 127 -1.86 1.85 10.42
N THR A 128 -1.14 0.92 9.82
CA THR A 128 -1.18 0.69 8.37
C THR A 128 -1.61 -0.76 8.11
N THR A 129 -2.62 -0.91 7.28
CA THR A 129 -3.06 -2.21 6.77
C THR A 129 -2.86 -2.24 5.27
N ILE A 130 -2.26 -3.30 4.77
CA ILE A 130 -2.00 -3.56 3.36
C ILE A 130 -2.64 -4.91 3.02
N ASP A 131 -3.57 -4.92 2.08
CA ASP A 131 -4.20 -6.12 1.56
C ASP A 131 -4.04 -6.14 0.03
N ALA A 132 -3.06 -6.90 -0.43
CA ALA A 132 -2.68 -6.94 -1.83
C ALA A 132 -3.46 -7.96 -2.67
N ASP A 133 -4.33 -8.76 -2.05
CA ASP A 133 -5.20 -9.76 -2.69
C ASP A 133 -6.58 -9.73 -2.01
N SER A 134 -7.21 -8.55 -2.02
CA SER A 134 -8.42 -8.26 -1.24
C SER A 134 -9.67 -9.01 -1.68
N ASP A 135 -9.63 -9.69 -2.82
CA ASP A 135 -10.69 -10.57 -3.31
C ASP A 135 -10.35 -12.07 -3.14
N ASN A 136 -9.18 -12.38 -2.56
CA ASN A 136 -8.66 -13.74 -2.36
C ASN A 136 -8.60 -14.56 -3.66
N SER A 137 -8.22 -13.92 -4.76
CA SER A 137 -8.16 -14.55 -6.09
C SER A 137 -6.90 -15.40 -6.31
N SER A 138 -5.99 -15.42 -5.36
CA SER A 138 -4.65 -16.01 -5.45
C SER A 138 -3.72 -15.26 -6.43
N THR A 139 -4.04 -13.99 -6.68
CA THR A 139 -3.16 -13.06 -7.40
C THR A 139 -2.95 -11.84 -6.53
N GLY A 140 -1.79 -11.31 -6.41
CA GLY A 140 -1.60 -10.10 -5.61
C GLY A 140 -0.37 -10.16 -4.73
N THR A 141 0.75 -9.73 -5.29
CA THR A 141 2.02 -9.55 -4.57
C THR A 141 2.08 -8.16 -3.96
N PHE A 142 2.56 -8.07 -2.73
CA PHE A 142 2.98 -6.78 -2.17
C PHE A 142 4.44 -6.52 -2.53
N THR A 143 4.69 -5.48 -3.33
CA THR A 143 6.03 -5.06 -3.75
C THR A 143 6.42 -3.75 -3.06
N LEU A 144 7.51 -3.78 -2.30
CA LEU A 144 8.09 -2.62 -1.65
C LEU A 144 9.46 -2.31 -2.28
N ALA A 145 9.53 -1.29 -3.12
CA ALA A 145 10.76 -0.88 -3.80
C ALA A 145 11.59 0.12 -3.00
N SER A 146 10.99 0.82 -2.04
CA SER A 146 11.65 1.80 -1.18
C SER A 146 11.17 1.67 0.27
N ALA A 147 11.80 2.36 1.22
CA ALA A 147 11.53 2.20 2.65
C ALA A 147 10.07 2.49 3.03
N LEU A 148 9.49 1.62 3.88
CA LEU A 148 8.20 1.85 4.52
C LEU A 148 8.38 1.99 6.03
N SER A 149 7.80 3.04 6.61
CA SER A 149 7.78 3.25 8.06
C SER A 149 6.38 3.64 8.55
N THR A 150 5.92 3.01 9.63
CA THR A 150 4.67 3.37 10.31
C THR A 150 4.88 4.20 11.58
N GLY A 151 6.11 4.68 11.83
CA GLY A 151 6.39 5.58 12.94
C GLY A 151 6.02 5.02 14.32
N ASN A 152 6.34 3.76 14.60
CA ASN A 152 5.97 3.03 15.82
C ASN A 152 4.46 2.71 15.94
N ASN A 153 3.77 2.57 14.82
CA ASN A 153 2.40 2.06 14.77
C ASN A 153 2.36 0.67 14.13
N THR A 154 1.30 -0.08 14.42
CA THR A 154 1.13 -1.44 13.90
C THR A 154 1.08 -1.49 12.37
N LEU A 155 1.65 -2.54 11.83
CA LEU A 155 1.61 -2.85 10.40
C LEU A 155 1.01 -4.24 10.20
N SER A 156 0.02 -4.35 9.34
CA SER A 156 -0.56 -5.63 8.91
C SER A 156 -0.46 -5.75 7.41
N ILE A 157 0.06 -6.85 6.91
CA ILE A 157 0.19 -7.14 5.48
C ILE A 157 -0.47 -8.48 5.20
N THR A 158 -1.38 -8.49 4.22
CA THR A 158 -1.99 -9.69 3.65
C THR A 158 -1.70 -9.69 2.15
N ALA A 159 -1.12 -10.77 1.63
CA ALA A 159 -0.75 -10.89 0.22
C ALA A 159 -0.62 -12.36 -0.18
N VAL A 160 -0.60 -12.64 -1.48
CA VAL A 160 -0.20 -13.98 -1.98
C VAL A 160 1.28 -14.21 -1.74
N ASP A 161 2.10 -13.21 -2.03
CA ASP A 161 3.56 -13.23 -1.82
C ASP A 161 4.08 -11.81 -1.58
N LEU A 162 5.32 -11.69 -1.11
CA LEU A 162 5.99 -10.44 -0.84
C LEU A 162 7.28 -10.29 -1.66
N ALA A 163 7.58 -9.06 -2.06
CA ALA A 163 8.85 -8.68 -2.66
C ALA A 163 9.39 -7.44 -1.90
N LEU A 164 10.11 -7.67 -0.82
CA LEU A 164 10.66 -6.62 0.04
C LEU A 164 12.06 -6.19 -0.43
N ASN A 165 12.12 -5.33 -1.43
CA ASN A 165 13.39 -4.82 -1.97
C ASN A 165 13.99 -3.68 -1.13
N SER A 166 13.37 -3.32 -0.02
CA SER A 166 13.82 -2.26 0.89
C SER A 166 13.27 -2.49 2.31
N THR A 167 13.67 -1.62 3.25
CA THR A 167 13.30 -1.74 4.66
C THR A 167 11.82 -1.51 4.91
N LEU A 168 11.25 -2.36 5.76
CA LEU A 168 9.88 -2.32 6.26
C LEU A 168 9.95 -2.19 7.78
N SER A 169 9.44 -1.09 8.33
CA SER A 169 9.59 -0.81 9.75
C SER A 169 8.29 -0.40 10.42
N SER A 170 7.87 -1.14 11.43
CA SER A 170 6.88 -0.72 12.41
C SER A 170 7.51 -0.21 13.71
N GLY A 171 8.85 -0.06 13.75
CA GLY A 171 9.58 0.41 14.91
C GLY A 171 9.38 -0.49 16.13
N THR A 172 8.88 0.08 17.23
CA THR A 172 8.59 -0.66 18.46
C THR A 172 7.21 -1.34 18.46
N ALA A 173 6.38 -1.09 17.46
CA ALA A 173 5.08 -1.76 17.33
C ALA A 173 5.21 -3.11 16.62
N GLY A 174 4.11 -3.88 16.58
CA GLY A 174 4.07 -5.19 15.91
C GLY A 174 3.87 -5.09 14.40
N THR A 175 4.48 -6.03 13.69
CA THR A 175 4.18 -6.33 12.28
C THR A 175 3.54 -7.72 12.19
N THR A 176 2.46 -7.83 11.41
CA THR A 176 1.80 -9.10 11.08
C THR A 176 1.85 -9.29 9.57
N ILE A 177 2.28 -10.46 9.12
CA ILE A 177 2.35 -10.85 7.70
C ILE A 177 1.57 -12.14 7.53
N LEU A 178 0.53 -12.10 6.69
CA LEU A 178 -0.36 -13.22 6.40
C LEU A 178 -0.38 -13.53 4.91
N SER A 179 -0.45 -14.80 4.56
CA SER A 179 -0.87 -15.15 3.22
C SER A 179 -2.38 -14.92 3.06
N SER A 180 -2.80 -14.35 1.95
CA SER A 180 -4.22 -14.10 1.65
C SER A 180 -5.04 -15.39 1.49
N GLN A 181 -4.38 -16.50 1.21
CA GLN A 181 -5.05 -17.78 0.99
C GLN A 181 -4.94 -18.69 2.21
N SER A 182 -6.07 -19.26 2.64
CA SER A 182 -6.20 -20.03 3.88
C SER A 182 -5.38 -21.34 3.93
N THR A 183 -4.86 -21.83 2.83
CA THR A 183 -4.05 -23.06 2.77
C THR A 183 -2.65 -22.86 2.24
N HIS A 184 -2.30 -21.62 1.91
CA HIS A 184 -0.98 -21.31 1.39
C HIS A 184 0.09 -21.56 2.44
N THR A 185 1.12 -22.29 2.02
CA THR A 185 2.30 -22.54 2.82
C THR A 185 3.25 -21.35 2.80
N ILE A 186 3.94 -21.13 3.91
CA ILE A 186 4.89 -20.03 4.06
C ILE A 186 6.29 -20.60 4.27
N GLY A 187 7.26 -20.14 3.49
CA GLY A 187 8.67 -20.51 3.62
C GLY A 187 9.50 -19.37 4.19
N LEU A 188 10.35 -19.67 5.18
CA LEU A 188 11.26 -18.72 5.78
C LEU A 188 12.71 -19.12 5.54
N GLY A 189 13.58 -18.15 5.24
CA GLY A 189 15.00 -18.35 5.02
C GLY A 189 15.31 -18.93 3.64
N VAL A 190 15.75 -20.18 3.57
CA VAL A 190 16.01 -20.87 2.29
C VAL A 190 14.97 -21.94 1.97
N ALA A 191 13.88 -21.99 2.75
CA ALA A 191 12.79 -22.93 2.50
C ALA A 191 12.10 -22.63 1.16
N SER A 192 12.17 -23.58 0.23
CA SER A 192 11.65 -23.45 -1.14
C SER A 192 10.37 -24.27 -1.35
N GLY A 193 9.64 -23.95 -2.43
CA GLY A 193 8.43 -24.67 -2.81
C GLY A 193 7.18 -24.27 -2.02
N ASN A 194 7.22 -23.13 -1.35
CA ASN A 194 6.10 -22.55 -0.61
C ASN A 194 5.37 -21.51 -1.48
N ASN A 195 4.12 -21.21 -1.11
CA ASN A 195 3.30 -20.24 -1.84
C ASN A 195 3.72 -18.80 -1.57
N MET A 196 4.00 -18.49 -0.29
CA MET A 196 4.61 -17.23 0.13
C MET A 196 6.02 -17.52 0.62
N THR A 197 6.98 -16.68 0.27
CA THR A 197 8.36 -16.81 0.74
C THR A 197 8.88 -15.52 1.35
N LEU A 198 9.49 -15.63 2.51
CA LEU A 198 10.29 -14.57 3.11
C LEU A 198 11.72 -15.11 3.22
N ASP A 199 12.54 -14.77 2.26
CA ASP A 199 13.93 -15.19 2.27
C ASP A 199 14.75 -14.44 3.33
N ASN A 200 16.05 -14.72 3.42
CA ASN A 200 16.92 -14.05 4.38
C ASN A 200 17.03 -12.54 4.11
N THR A 201 16.86 -12.10 2.87
CA THR A 201 16.86 -10.67 2.53
C THR A 201 15.57 -10.00 3.00
N ASP A 202 14.42 -10.62 2.75
CA ASP A 202 13.13 -10.13 3.21
C ASP A 202 13.10 -10.01 4.75
N LEU A 203 13.52 -11.07 5.45
CA LEU A 203 13.59 -11.07 6.91
C LEU A 203 14.54 -9.97 7.43
N GLY A 204 15.69 -9.80 6.79
CA GLY A 204 16.66 -8.74 7.13
C GLY A 204 16.16 -7.32 6.87
N ASN A 205 15.17 -7.16 6.01
CA ASN A 205 14.54 -5.87 5.73
C ASN A 205 13.43 -5.49 6.72
N ILE A 206 13.00 -6.42 7.61
CA ILE A 206 11.90 -6.17 8.54
C ILE A 206 12.44 -5.71 9.90
N THR A 207 11.96 -4.57 10.39
CA THR A 207 12.18 -4.08 11.76
C THR A 207 10.84 -3.93 12.47
N ALA A 208 10.67 -4.63 13.60
CA ALA A 208 9.42 -4.61 14.36
C ALA A 208 9.66 -4.87 15.85
N GLY A 209 8.79 -4.37 16.72
CA GLY A 209 8.79 -4.77 18.13
C GLY A 209 8.48 -6.25 18.28
N ASN A 210 7.46 -6.75 17.57
CA ASN A 210 7.14 -8.17 17.42
C ASN A 210 6.80 -8.46 15.96
N LEU A 211 7.17 -9.63 15.46
CA LEU A 211 6.82 -10.10 14.12
C LEU A 211 5.96 -11.35 14.23
N THR A 212 4.77 -11.31 13.63
CA THR A 212 3.91 -12.49 13.47
C THR A 212 3.84 -12.84 11.99
N ILE A 213 4.08 -14.10 11.65
CA ILE A 213 4.01 -14.61 10.29
C ILE A 213 3.05 -15.80 10.26
N GLY A 214 2.02 -15.69 9.43
CA GLY A 214 0.95 -16.68 9.36
C GLY A 214 -0.05 -16.57 10.51
N ASP A 215 -1.08 -17.38 10.42
CA ASP A 215 -2.13 -17.53 11.43
C ASP A 215 -2.67 -18.97 11.44
N GLY A 216 -3.72 -19.22 12.23
CA GLY A 216 -4.34 -20.55 12.31
C GLY A 216 -5.09 -21.00 11.04
N THR A 217 -5.18 -20.16 10.01
CA THR A 217 -5.84 -20.48 8.73
C THR A 217 -4.85 -20.71 7.60
N ASN A 218 -3.64 -20.16 7.67
CA ASN A 218 -2.59 -20.44 6.70
C ASN A 218 -2.14 -21.91 6.74
N GLY A 219 -1.53 -22.40 5.69
CA GLY A 219 -0.94 -23.72 5.61
C GLY A 219 0.32 -23.86 6.47
N ASN A 220 1.07 -24.92 6.24
CA ASN A 220 2.30 -25.15 7.00
C ASN A 220 3.33 -24.03 6.80
N ILE A 221 4.03 -23.70 7.89
CA ILE A 221 5.20 -22.82 7.83
C ILE A 221 6.45 -23.69 7.85
N ALA A 222 7.29 -23.54 6.82
CA ALA A 222 8.59 -24.21 6.71
C ALA A 222 9.70 -23.21 7.08
N VAL A 223 10.56 -23.56 8.00
CA VAL A 223 11.71 -22.73 8.42
C VAL A 223 12.97 -23.49 8.10
N ASP A 224 13.82 -22.95 7.24
CA ASP A 224 15.10 -23.55 6.89
C ASP A 224 16.15 -22.45 6.65
N GLY A 225 17.33 -22.61 7.23
CA GLY A 225 18.50 -21.77 6.99
C GLY A 225 18.28 -20.27 7.25
N VAL A 226 17.42 -19.91 8.20
CA VAL A 226 17.28 -18.51 8.64
C VAL A 226 18.56 -18.06 9.33
N LEU A 227 19.16 -16.98 8.86
CA LEU A 227 20.41 -16.44 9.39
C LEU A 227 20.12 -15.55 10.60
N SER A 228 20.86 -15.71 11.68
CA SER A 228 20.70 -14.92 12.91
C SER A 228 20.82 -13.40 12.65
N ALA A 229 21.73 -12.99 11.78
CA ALA A 229 21.88 -11.59 11.40
C ALA A 229 20.63 -10.96 10.74
N ASN A 230 19.71 -11.78 10.24
CA ASN A 230 18.50 -11.35 9.57
C ASN A 230 17.23 -11.58 10.43
N SER A 231 17.40 -12.07 11.65
CA SER A 231 16.30 -12.31 12.61
C SER A 231 16.45 -11.53 13.93
N ASP A 232 17.43 -10.67 14.04
CA ASP A 232 17.72 -9.90 15.27
C ASP A 232 16.99 -8.53 15.31
N GLN A 233 16.21 -8.21 14.27
CA GLN A 233 15.60 -6.88 14.11
C GLN A 233 14.15 -6.82 14.61
N PHE A 234 13.66 -7.88 15.23
CA PHE A 234 12.35 -7.96 15.88
C PHE A 234 12.47 -8.66 17.24
N GLY A 235 11.66 -8.20 18.22
CA GLY A 235 11.78 -8.68 19.60
C GLY A 235 11.26 -10.11 19.80
N LEU A 236 10.06 -10.42 19.28
CA LEU A 236 9.44 -11.74 19.34
C LEU A 236 8.98 -12.16 17.96
N LEU A 237 9.35 -13.36 17.55
CA LEU A 237 8.78 -14.00 16.35
C LEU A 237 7.68 -14.99 16.79
N THR A 238 6.51 -14.88 16.18
CA THR A 238 5.38 -15.81 16.28
C THR A 238 5.11 -16.41 14.90
N LEU A 239 4.97 -17.73 14.85
CA LEU A 239 4.68 -18.51 13.64
C LEU A 239 3.42 -19.33 13.85
#